data_e970d358988c408c5d1d55c95eafbad7
#
_entry.id   e970d358988c408c5d1d55c95eafbad7
#
_cell.length_a   1.000
_cell.length_b   1.000
_cell.length_c   1.000
_cell.angle_alpha   90.00
_cell.angle_beta   90.00
_cell.angle_gamma   90.00
#
_symmetry.space_group_name_H-M   'P 1'
#
loop_
_entity.id
_entity.type
_entity.pdbx_description
1 polymer ?
#
loop_
_entity_poly.entity_id
_entity_poly.type
_entity_poly.pdbx_seq_one_letter_code
_entity_poly.pdbx_strand_id
1 'polypeptide(L)'
;MNAKGIALVATLALMVVIALLVFGTFFTTQIELWTTRNDTTSVQAFYAAEAGLQKYKAALFQQYVWREQRGGTGGGGGCFTSLARGLDLDRDGTITPFVNNRLVLAQNEVVTDANGNPVGRYTATLYKDAQDDQLFTLVSEGTSGGAKARVQATFRISNSDYLEQAIFAGAGQANKWLNGGATIRGGVYVVGNPNDPDQYVIEANGNFALYNRYDLTTYSEVTNRVEPSYRQVQDLCASLRVQYGKISVGGSTQIGEPNNKVKGVFVGRGAQDITGENVGVCRNNKGVCTEAMGGFDLSDPPPFPTLDAKLDSDACSAYPTWRACLQGKAALRIQRIGNILSVASPPNATLSPSCLQAMQSGTLTLDTQSVDCTFTRLDGSRGGFRYTYTGGQELLEVFGDVVLEGIDAVLNRPVDYRAQSGSAKSATLAVLKLGGNGGNLDINGNLLPDATFGLFPNHALGFVAEGDIYQRGQHVMAPVYAGGTFRVVKGNVLFASVISNQFCTTSAGNQMSCNASQKAEVVYIRIPKENRPALLPSLRGGKPSGIPWGGARE
;
A
#
# COMPACT_ATOMS: atom_id res chain seq x y z
N MET A 1 -14.20 -35.12 94.56
CA MET A 1 -14.16 -33.86 93.77
C MET A 1 -15.54 -33.25 93.79
N ASN A 2 -15.70 -32.04 94.33
CA ASN A 2 -17.02 -31.39 94.48
C ASN A 2 -17.62 -31.05 93.11
N ALA A 3 -18.84 -31.42 92.82
CA ALA A 3 -19.57 -31.17 91.55
C ALA A 3 -19.48 -29.70 91.06
N LYS A 4 -19.36 -28.76 92.00
CA LYS A 4 -19.13 -27.30 91.70
C LYS A 4 -17.79 -27.04 91.04
N GLY A 5 -16.72 -27.79 91.30
CA GLY A 5 -15.43 -27.65 90.70
C GLY A 5 -15.38 -28.16 89.24
N ILE A 6 -16.14 -29.23 88.98
CA ILE A 6 -16.22 -29.82 87.63
C ILE A 6 -17.00 -28.88 86.69
N ALA A 7 -18.07 -28.27 87.20
CA ALA A 7 -18.86 -27.31 86.39
C ALA A 7 -18.04 -26.07 86.00
N LEU A 8 -17.19 -25.55 86.91
CA LEU A 8 -16.33 -24.41 86.62
C LEU A 8 -15.28 -24.70 85.54
N VAL A 9 -14.67 -25.89 85.61
CA VAL A 9 -13.66 -26.33 84.59
C VAL A 9 -14.33 -26.56 83.25
N ALA A 10 -15.54 -27.14 83.24
CA ALA A 10 -16.29 -27.35 81.99
C ALA A 10 -16.75 -26.05 81.34
N THR A 11 -17.20 -25.05 82.12
CA THR A 11 -17.55 -23.73 81.56
C THR A 11 -16.35 -22.97 81.04
N LEU A 12 -15.20 -23.07 81.74
CA LEU A 12 -13.96 -22.42 81.30
C LEU A 12 -13.43 -23.10 80.02
N ALA A 13 -13.48 -24.41 79.90
CA ALA A 13 -13.13 -25.13 78.68
C ALA A 13 -14.07 -24.79 77.52
N LEU A 14 -15.37 -24.66 77.78
CA LEU A 14 -16.35 -24.22 76.76
C LEU A 14 -16.09 -22.80 76.28
N MET A 15 -15.78 -21.86 77.21
CA MET A 15 -15.44 -20.48 76.86
C MET A 15 -14.15 -20.42 75.99
N VAL A 16 -13.15 -21.24 76.29
CA VAL A 16 -11.94 -21.32 75.48
C VAL A 16 -12.23 -21.83 74.08
N VAL A 17 -13.06 -22.88 73.98
CA VAL A 17 -13.47 -23.41 72.65
C VAL A 17 -14.26 -22.35 71.86
N ILE A 18 -15.23 -21.65 72.49
CA ILE A 18 -15.99 -20.58 71.83
C ILE A 18 -15.04 -19.45 71.41
N ALA A 19 -14.12 -19.03 72.26
CA ALA A 19 -13.14 -18.00 71.92
C ALA A 19 -12.28 -18.41 70.70
N LEU A 20 -11.78 -19.64 70.68
CA LEU A 20 -11.01 -20.16 69.53
C LEU A 20 -11.81 -20.20 68.25
N LEU A 21 -13.11 -20.58 68.30
CA LEU A 21 -14.00 -20.55 67.14
C LEU A 21 -14.24 -19.14 66.64
N VAL A 22 -14.49 -18.18 67.52
CA VAL A 22 -14.69 -16.76 67.16
C VAL A 22 -13.41 -16.18 66.58
N PHE A 23 -12.23 -16.44 67.16
CA PHE A 23 -10.97 -16.05 66.58
C PHE A 23 -10.73 -16.70 65.22
N GLY A 24 -10.98 -17.99 65.05
CA GLY A 24 -10.85 -18.71 63.79
C GLY A 24 -11.72 -18.11 62.69
N THR A 25 -13.01 -17.85 62.98
CA THR A 25 -13.89 -17.20 61.99
C THR A 25 -13.48 -15.77 61.67
N PHE A 26 -13.02 -15.01 62.67
CA PHE A 26 -12.52 -13.67 62.42
C PHE A 26 -11.27 -13.64 61.49
N PHE A 27 -10.32 -14.53 61.72
CA PHE A 27 -9.13 -14.63 60.84
C PHE A 27 -9.50 -15.10 59.43
N THR A 28 -10.42 -16.05 59.31
CA THR A 28 -10.89 -16.52 58.00
C THR A 28 -11.57 -15.37 57.22
N THR A 29 -12.45 -14.63 57.89
CA THR A 29 -13.12 -13.46 57.26
C THR A 29 -12.13 -12.38 56.87
N GLN A 30 -11.10 -12.11 57.68
CA GLN A 30 -10.04 -11.16 57.38
C GLN A 30 -9.26 -11.59 56.13
N ILE A 31 -8.90 -12.87 56.03
CA ILE A 31 -8.17 -13.41 54.89
C ILE A 31 -9.06 -13.35 53.64
N GLU A 32 -10.33 -13.71 53.73
CA GLU A 32 -11.26 -13.60 52.59
C GLU A 32 -11.43 -12.15 52.12
N LEU A 33 -11.58 -11.18 53.03
CA LEU A 33 -11.63 -9.77 52.69
C LEU A 33 -10.35 -9.28 51.96
N TRP A 34 -9.20 -9.70 52.47
CA TRP A 34 -7.91 -9.34 51.84
C TRP A 34 -7.76 -9.98 50.48
N THR A 35 -8.13 -11.24 50.30
CA THR A 35 -8.11 -11.93 49.02
C THR A 35 -9.04 -11.28 48.01
N THR A 36 -10.29 -11.02 48.41
CA THR A 36 -11.28 -10.33 47.56
C THR A 36 -10.82 -8.93 47.16
N ARG A 37 -10.22 -8.18 48.10
CA ARG A 37 -9.68 -6.86 47.81
C ARG A 37 -8.50 -6.92 46.82
N ASN A 38 -7.59 -7.89 47.00
CA ASN A 38 -6.45 -8.07 46.09
C ASN A 38 -6.93 -8.48 44.69
N ASP A 39 -7.92 -9.37 44.61
CA ASP A 39 -8.51 -9.79 43.33
C ASP A 39 -9.16 -8.60 42.63
N THR A 40 -9.94 -7.81 43.36
CA THR A 40 -10.59 -6.62 42.81
C THR A 40 -9.57 -5.60 42.29
N THR A 41 -8.53 -5.32 43.08
CA THR A 41 -7.49 -4.36 42.65
C THR A 41 -6.66 -4.89 41.48
N SER A 42 -6.40 -6.21 41.42
CA SER A 42 -5.71 -6.84 40.30
C SER A 42 -6.53 -6.77 39.00
N VAL A 43 -7.83 -7.04 39.09
CA VAL A 43 -8.75 -6.90 37.97
C VAL A 43 -8.86 -5.45 37.50
N GLN A 44 -8.93 -4.50 38.43
CA GLN A 44 -8.95 -3.07 38.10
C GLN A 44 -7.65 -2.61 37.44
N ALA A 45 -6.48 -3.08 37.91
CA ALA A 45 -5.21 -2.80 37.28
C ALA A 45 -5.14 -3.35 35.85
N PHE A 46 -5.67 -4.56 35.65
CA PHE A 46 -5.74 -5.15 34.31
C PHE A 46 -6.64 -4.33 33.37
N TYR A 47 -7.85 -3.94 33.81
CA TYR A 47 -8.72 -3.08 33.01
C TYR A 47 -8.12 -1.71 32.72
N ALA A 48 -7.37 -1.13 33.66
CA ALA A 48 -6.66 0.12 33.42
C ALA A 48 -5.57 -0.04 32.36
N ALA A 49 -4.81 -1.15 32.39
CA ALA A 49 -3.83 -1.47 31.35
C ALA A 49 -4.51 -1.68 29.98
N GLU A 50 -5.60 -2.43 29.94
CA GLU A 50 -6.35 -2.70 28.72
C GLU A 50 -6.93 -1.41 28.11
N ALA A 51 -7.49 -0.52 28.94
CA ALA A 51 -8.02 0.78 28.49
C ALA A 51 -6.92 1.63 27.81
N GLY A 52 -5.72 1.69 28.39
CA GLY A 52 -4.58 2.36 27.79
C GLY A 52 -4.15 1.73 26.46
N LEU A 53 -4.10 0.39 26.40
CA LEU A 53 -3.77 -0.33 25.18
C LEU A 53 -4.77 -0.03 24.06
N GLN A 54 -6.08 -0.13 24.33
CA GLN A 54 -7.12 0.09 23.33
C GLN A 54 -7.17 1.55 22.86
N LYS A 55 -7.05 2.51 23.78
CA LYS A 55 -7.01 3.94 23.44
C LYS A 55 -5.89 4.26 22.46
N TYR A 56 -4.66 3.83 22.75
CA TYR A 56 -3.52 4.15 21.91
C TYR A 56 -3.43 3.27 20.66
N LYS A 57 -3.93 2.05 20.70
CA LYS A 57 -4.14 1.24 19.48
C LYS A 57 -5.08 1.95 18.51
N ALA A 58 -6.21 2.47 18.99
CA ALA A 58 -7.15 3.24 18.18
C ALA A 58 -6.54 4.55 17.66
N ALA A 59 -5.81 5.30 18.51
CA ALA A 59 -5.14 6.53 18.12
C ALA A 59 -4.07 6.30 17.05
N LEU A 60 -3.25 5.27 17.20
CA LEU A 60 -2.24 4.87 16.21
C LEU A 60 -2.88 4.46 14.88
N PHE A 61 -3.99 3.71 14.93
CA PHE A 61 -4.74 3.34 13.74
C PHE A 61 -5.35 4.56 13.05
N GLN A 62 -5.97 5.47 13.80
CA GLN A 62 -6.53 6.70 13.25
C GLN A 62 -5.46 7.61 12.64
N GLN A 63 -4.28 7.67 13.27
CA GLN A 63 -3.17 8.44 12.73
C GLN A 63 -2.62 7.82 11.45
N TYR A 64 -2.57 6.50 11.37
CA TYR A 64 -2.22 5.78 10.16
C TYR A 64 -3.20 6.12 9.02
N VAL A 65 -4.51 5.99 9.25
CA VAL A 65 -5.56 6.34 8.27
C VAL A 65 -5.50 7.81 7.87
N TRP A 66 -5.31 8.71 8.84
CA TRP A 66 -5.20 10.14 8.59
C TRP A 66 -3.98 10.49 7.71
N ARG A 67 -2.84 9.85 7.92
CA ARG A 67 -1.65 10.02 7.08
C ARG A 67 -1.85 9.45 5.68
N GLU A 68 -2.52 8.31 5.55
CA GLU A 68 -2.88 7.78 4.25
C GLU A 68 -3.80 8.74 3.47
N GLN A 69 -4.75 9.38 4.14
CA GLN A 69 -5.66 10.34 3.51
C GLN A 69 -4.98 11.66 3.14
N ARG A 70 -3.97 12.10 3.88
CA ARG A 70 -3.23 13.34 3.63
C ARG A 70 -1.95 13.19 2.81
N GLY A 71 -1.51 11.99 2.54
CA GLY A 71 -0.29 11.75 1.77
C GLY A 71 -0.42 12.22 0.33
N GLY A 72 -0.11 13.47 0.07
CA GLY A 72 -0.15 14.09 -1.25
C GLY A 72 -0.52 15.58 -1.25
N THR A 73 -1.16 16.05 -0.21
CA THR A 73 -1.47 17.48 -0.10
C THR A 73 -0.41 18.15 0.76
N GLY A 74 0.48 18.86 0.18
CA GLY A 74 1.57 19.73 0.65
C GLY A 74 1.56 20.36 2.04
N GLY A 75 1.15 19.66 3.04
CA GLY A 75 1.18 20.10 4.42
C GLY A 75 1.72 18.99 5.32
N GLY A 76 3.03 18.97 5.59
CA GLY A 76 3.66 18.37 6.77
C GLY A 76 3.34 16.91 7.15
N GLY A 77 2.58 16.19 6.35
CA GLY A 77 2.25 14.79 6.55
C GLY A 77 3.48 13.94 6.26
N GLY A 78 4.23 13.58 7.29
CA GLY A 78 5.44 12.81 7.15
C GLY A 78 5.20 11.49 6.43
N CYS A 79 6.16 11.11 5.62
CA CYS A 79 6.24 9.81 5.00
C CYS A 79 6.19 8.72 6.07
N PHE A 80 5.76 7.52 5.72
CA PHE A 80 5.74 6.38 6.64
C PHE A 80 7.09 6.10 7.30
N THR A 81 8.20 6.41 6.63
CA THR A 81 9.55 6.47 7.25
C THR A 81 9.61 7.36 8.49
N SER A 82 8.62 8.21 8.74
CA SER A 82 8.56 9.08 9.91
C SER A 82 7.90 8.44 11.13
N LEU A 83 7.18 7.31 11.02
CA LEU A 83 6.80 6.55 12.21
C LEU A 83 8.04 6.04 12.95
N ALA A 84 9.08 5.68 12.23
CA ALA A 84 10.38 5.38 12.81
C ALA A 84 11.03 6.58 13.52
N ARG A 85 10.65 7.81 13.19
CA ARG A 85 11.15 9.05 13.82
C ARG A 85 10.30 9.55 14.97
N GLY A 86 9.01 9.20 15.01
CA GLY A 86 8.09 9.66 16.05
C GLY A 86 6.64 9.76 15.60
N LEU A 87 5.80 10.27 16.47
CA LEU A 87 4.35 10.39 16.27
C LEU A 87 3.91 11.84 16.51
N ASP A 88 2.89 12.23 15.75
CA ASP A 88 2.14 13.47 15.93
C ASP A 88 0.70 13.07 16.32
N LEU A 89 0.50 12.77 17.61
CA LEU A 89 -0.77 12.24 18.13
C LEU A 89 -1.87 13.29 18.25
N ASP A 90 -1.51 14.53 18.50
CA ASP A 90 -2.43 15.67 18.63
C ASP A 90 -2.72 16.36 17.29
N ARG A 91 -1.98 15.97 16.23
CA ARG A 91 -2.15 16.46 14.86
C ARG A 91 -1.85 17.96 14.70
N ASP A 92 -0.97 18.49 15.53
CA ASP A 92 -0.54 19.88 15.47
C ASP A 92 0.59 20.14 14.44
N GLY A 93 1.12 19.08 13.83
CA GLY A 93 2.24 19.12 12.90
C GLY A 93 3.60 18.88 13.56
N THR A 94 3.63 18.74 14.87
CA THR A 94 4.86 18.50 15.65
C THR A 94 5.04 17.02 15.91
N ILE A 95 6.18 16.46 15.51
CA ILE A 95 6.48 15.04 15.74
C ILE A 95 7.19 14.88 17.09
N THR A 96 6.62 14.06 17.97
CA THR A 96 7.29 13.61 19.19
C THR A 96 8.24 12.45 18.83
N PRO A 97 9.57 12.62 18.96
CA PRO A 97 10.52 11.62 18.49
C PRO A 97 10.64 10.44 19.47
N PHE A 98 11.09 9.30 18.93
CA PHE A 98 11.56 8.19 19.77
C PHE A 98 12.89 8.54 20.43
N VAL A 99 12.98 8.30 21.72
CA VAL A 99 14.23 8.37 22.49
C VAL A 99 14.63 6.96 22.88
N ASN A 100 15.79 6.49 22.42
CA ASN A 100 16.26 5.11 22.63
C ASN A 100 15.20 4.06 22.23
N ASN A 101 14.61 4.20 21.05
CA ASN A 101 13.54 3.35 20.52
C ASN A 101 12.27 3.31 21.39
N ARG A 102 12.08 4.26 22.26
CA ARG A 102 10.94 4.36 23.18
C ARG A 102 10.23 5.69 23.02
N LEU A 103 8.90 5.65 22.97
CA LEU A 103 8.02 6.82 22.96
C LEU A 103 6.94 6.65 24.04
N VAL A 104 6.94 7.52 25.05
CA VAL A 104 5.91 7.53 26.09
C VAL A 104 4.68 8.25 25.54
N LEU A 105 3.55 7.54 25.45
CA LEU A 105 2.28 8.05 24.91
C LEU A 105 1.38 8.62 26.03
N ALA A 106 1.43 8.03 27.22
CA ALA A 106 0.74 8.50 28.42
C ALA A 106 1.55 8.12 29.65
N GLN A 107 1.46 8.94 30.68
CA GLN A 107 2.07 8.68 31.98
C GLN A 107 1.06 8.90 33.09
N ASN A 108 0.76 7.83 33.86
CA ASN A 108 -0.18 7.84 34.99
C ASN A 108 -1.57 8.41 34.66
N GLU A 109 -2.09 8.16 33.48
CA GLU A 109 -3.42 8.62 33.07
C GLU A 109 -4.51 7.88 33.85
N VAL A 110 -5.50 8.62 34.35
CA VAL A 110 -6.58 8.07 35.20
C VAL A 110 -7.64 7.41 34.32
N VAL A 111 -8.05 6.21 34.71
CA VAL A 111 -9.23 5.53 34.15
C VAL A 111 -10.38 5.66 35.15
N THR A 112 -11.53 6.09 34.67
CA THR A 112 -12.75 6.23 35.48
C THR A 112 -13.81 5.22 35.04
N ASP A 113 -14.69 4.86 35.98
CA ASP A 113 -15.90 4.09 35.68
C ASP A 113 -16.98 4.96 34.98
N ALA A 114 -18.12 4.37 34.68
CA ALA A 114 -19.24 5.07 34.04
C ALA A 114 -19.81 6.23 34.91
N ASN A 115 -19.52 6.25 36.20
CA ASN A 115 -19.94 7.29 37.15
C ASN A 115 -18.88 8.36 37.36
N GLY A 116 -17.73 8.25 36.69
CA GLY A 116 -16.61 9.19 36.83
C GLY A 116 -15.66 8.89 38.00
N ASN A 117 -15.81 7.78 38.73
CA ASN A 117 -14.92 7.42 39.81
C ASN A 117 -13.63 6.81 39.30
N PRO A 118 -12.45 7.17 39.84
CA PRO A 118 -11.19 6.61 39.43
C PRO A 118 -11.09 5.12 39.83
N VAL A 119 -10.90 4.24 38.87
CA VAL A 119 -10.73 2.78 39.08
C VAL A 119 -9.28 2.34 38.97
N GLY A 120 -8.44 3.14 38.31
CA GLY A 120 -7.02 2.84 38.16
C GLY A 120 -6.27 3.90 37.36
N ARG A 121 -5.00 3.66 37.12
CA ARG A 121 -4.16 4.50 36.27
C ARG A 121 -3.38 3.62 35.31
N TYR A 122 -2.98 4.18 34.16
CA TYR A 122 -2.08 3.48 33.24
C TYR A 122 -0.96 4.37 32.72
N THR A 123 0.11 3.72 32.29
CA THR A 123 1.20 4.31 31.52
C THR A 123 1.30 3.53 30.21
N ALA A 124 1.22 4.22 29.07
CA ALA A 124 1.33 3.61 27.75
C ALA A 124 2.63 4.03 27.07
N THR A 125 3.36 3.06 26.55
CA THR A 125 4.66 3.28 25.89
C THR A 125 4.69 2.49 24.58
N LEU A 126 5.12 3.15 23.51
CA LEU A 126 5.39 2.54 22.23
C LEU A 126 6.89 2.28 22.09
N TYR A 127 7.26 1.06 21.82
CA TYR A 127 8.63 0.66 21.51
C TYR A 127 8.75 0.38 20.03
N LYS A 128 9.83 0.88 19.42
CA LYS A 128 10.27 0.51 18.08
C LYS A 128 11.33 -0.58 18.20
N ASP A 129 11.26 -1.61 17.37
CA ASP A 129 12.31 -2.61 17.31
C ASP A 129 13.64 -1.98 16.82
N ALA A 130 14.75 -2.43 17.37
CA ALA A 130 16.06 -1.88 17.04
C ALA A 130 16.61 -2.36 15.69
N GLN A 131 16.11 -3.51 15.20
CA GLN A 131 16.57 -4.16 13.97
C GLN A 131 15.52 -4.06 12.86
N ASP A 132 14.25 -3.81 13.21
CA ASP A 132 13.12 -3.74 12.30
C ASP A 132 12.33 -2.45 12.49
N ASP A 133 12.59 -1.49 11.65
CA ASP A 133 11.95 -0.17 11.68
C ASP A 133 10.42 -0.19 11.49
N GLN A 134 9.86 -1.32 11.09
CA GLN A 134 8.43 -1.52 10.87
C GLN A 134 7.73 -2.24 12.03
N LEU A 135 8.50 -2.81 12.96
CA LEU A 135 7.96 -3.56 14.09
C LEU A 135 7.86 -2.67 15.32
N PHE A 136 6.66 -2.58 15.86
CA PHE A 136 6.34 -1.78 17.03
C PHE A 136 5.65 -2.61 18.09
N THR A 137 5.96 -2.36 19.36
CA THR A 137 5.29 -2.98 20.50
C THR A 137 4.70 -1.88 21.37
N LEU A 138 3.38 -1.84 21.46
CA LEU A 138 2.65 -0.98 22.38
C LEU A 138 2.47 -1.72 23.71
N VAL A 139 3.01 -1.17 24.76
CA VAL A 139 2.92 -1.69 26.13
C VAL A 139 2.07 -0.74 26.96
N SER A 140 1.11 -1.26 27.70
CA SER A 140 0.33 -0.51 28.67
C SER A 140 0.44 -1.17 30.05
N GLU A 141 0.87 -0.40 31.04
CA GLU A 141 1.01 -0.81 32.44
C GLU A 141 -0.05 -0.13 33.27
N GLY A 142 -0.97 -0.93 33.85
CA GLY A 142 -2.06 -0.46 34.70
C GLY A 142 -1.75 -0.65 36.17
N THR A 143 -2.25 0.26 37.00
CA THR A 143 -2.10 0.21 38.47
C THR A 143 -3.42 0.54 39.16
N SER A 144 -3.77 -0.21 40.21
CA SER A 144 -4.88 0.08 41.10
C SER A 144 -4.61 -0.47 42.48
N GLY A 145 -4.77 0.32 43.57
CA GLY A 145 -4.63 -0.11 44.93
C GLY A 145 -3.34 -0.84 45.29
N GLY A 146 -2.25 -0.57 44.57
CA GLY A 146 -0.96 -1.26 44.73
C GLY A 146 -0.76 -2.47 43.81
N ALA A 147 -1.81 -3.01 43.21
CA ALA A 147 -1.72 -4.04 42.17
C ALA A 147 -1.23 -3.45 40.85
N LYS A 148 -0.50 -4.25 40.08
CA LYS A 148 0.01 -3.90 38.75
C LYS A 148 -0.37 -4.96 37.73
N ALA A 149 -0.68 -4.52 36.51
CA ALA A 149 -0.91 -5.38 35.39
C ALA A 149 -0.23 -4.80 34.15
N ARG A 150 0.25 -5.66 33.25
CA ARG A 150 0.88 -5.26 32.01
C ARG A 150 0.24 -6.00 30.84
N VAL A 151 -0.15 -5.25 29.80
CA VAL A 151 -0.65 -5.80 28.55
C VAL A 151 0.16 -5.21 27.40
N GLN A 152 0.35 -5.97 26.34
CA GLN A 152 1.10 -5.49 25.18
C GLN A 152 0.48 -5.98 23.88
N ALA A 153 0.68 -5.21 22.81
CA ALA A 153 0.34 -5.59 21.45
C ALA A 153 1.52 -5.26 20.54
N THR A 154 1.97 -6.24 19.81
CA THR A 154 2.99 -6.06 18.77
C THR A 154 2.30 -5.97 17.42
N PHE A 155 2.71 -5.01 16.60
CA PHE A 155 2.16 -4.81 15.27
C PHE A 155 3.26 -4.35 14.33
N ARG A 156 3.09 -4.72 13.06
CA ARG A 156 3.96 -4.29 11.98
C ARG A 156 3.24 -3.24 11.15
N ILE A 157 3.95 -2.19 10.78
CA ILE A 157 3.46 -1.18 9.83
C ILE A 157 4.19 -1.42 8.52
N SER A 158 3.52 -2.04 7.56
CA SER A 158 4.07 -2.23 6.22
C SER A 158 3.91 -0.96 5.41
N ASN A 159 5.02 -0.47 4.85
CA ASN A 159 5.10 0.79 4.11
C ASN A 159 5.16 0.61 2.59
N SER A 160 4.96 -0.58 2.09
CA SER A 160 5.24 -0.87 0.69
C SER A 160 4.08 -1.58 0.00
N ASP A 161 3.03 -0.82 -0.28
CA ASP A 161 2.06 -1.24 -1.29
C ASP A 161 2.67 -1.04 -2.69
N TYR A 162 2.36 -1.95 -3.62
CA TYR A 162 2.80 -1.88 -5.01
C TYR A 162 2.43 -0.54 -5.67
N LEU A 163 1.22 -0.03 -5.39
CA LEU A 163 0.68 1.21 -5.94
C LEU A 163 1.15 2.48 -5.20
N GLU A 164 2.02 2.37 -4.21
CA GLU A 164 2.60 3.53 -3.50
C GLU A 164 3.96 3.95 -4.08
N GLN A 165 4.40 3.29 -5.12
CA GLN A 165 5.63 3.62 -5.84
C GLN A 165 5.30 4.22 -7.22
N ALA A 166 6.16 5.09 -7.72
CA ALA A 166 6.11 5.48 -9.12
C ALA A 166 6.40 4.27 -10.01
N ILE A 167 7.41 3.48 -9.63
CA ILE A 167 7.76 2.23 -10.29
C ILE A 167 7.98 1.14 -9.24
N PHE A 168 7.26 0.04 -9.38
CA PHE A 168 7.53 -1.21 -8.69
C PHE A 168 7.95 -2.25 -9.74
N ALA A 169 9.18 -2.72 -9.65
CA ALA A 169 9.74 -3.62 -10.66
C ALA A 169 10.18 -4.97 -10.07
N GLY A 170 9.98 -6.04 -10.87
CA GLY A 170 10.49 -7.37 -10.55
C GLY A 170 12.00 -7.45 -10.79
N ALA A 171 12.41 -7.59 -12.04
CA ALA A 171 13.82 -7.73 -12.41
C ALA A 171 14.58 -6.39 -12.55
N GLY A 172 13.86 -5.26 -12.59
CA GLY A 172 14.46 -3.94 -12.75
C GLY A 172 14.47 -3.43 -14.19
N GLN A 173 15.49 -2.64 -14.55
CA GLN A 173 15.55 -2.09 -15.90
C GLN A 173 15.94 -3.15 -16.94
N ALA A 174 15.28 -3.08 -18.09
CA ALA A 174 15.72 -3.81 -19.27
C ALA A 174 16.76 -2.97 -20.01
N ASN A 175 17.94 -3.50 -20.22
CA ASN A 175 19.10 -2.74 -20.72
C ASN A 175 19.42 -1.54 -19.81
N LYS A 176 19.88 -0.43 -20.39
CA LYS A 176 20.31 0.78 -19.69
C LYS A 176 19.24 1.87 -19.73
N TRP A 177 18.00 1.58 -19.32
CA TRP A 177 16.87 2.51 -19.44
C TRP A 177 17.10 3.85 -18.76
N LEU A 178 17.65 3.86 -17.56
CA LEU A 178 17.90 5.08 -16.80
C LEU A 178 19.17 5.83 -17.27
N ASN A 179 19.79 5.33 -18.31
CA ASN A 179 20.94 5.95 -18.92
C ASN A 179 20.48 6.89 -20.06
N GLY A 180 20.44 8.18 -19.84
CA GLY A 180 20.19 9.14 -20.91
C GLY A 180 19.00 10.08 -20.74
N GLY A 181 18.33 10.14 -19.58
CA GLY A 181 17.42 11.24 -19.29
C GLY A 181 16.01 10.89 -18.89
N ALA A 182 15.77 9.69 -18.37
CA ALA A 182 14.49 9.39 -17.72
C ALA A 182 14.31 10.23 -16.46
N THR A 183 13.09 10.70 -16.24
CA THR A 183 12.69 11.41 -15.02
C THR A 183 11.64 10.59 -14.29
N ILE A 184 11.87 10.33 -13.02
CA ILE A 184 10.90 9.67 -12.14
C ILE A 184 10.58 10.63 -11.00
N ARG A 185 9.29 10.88 -10.79
CA ARG A 185 8.79 11.66 -9.65
C ARG A 185 8.01 10.74 -8.75
N GLY A 186 8.63 10.33 -7.63
CA GLY A 186 8.10 9.33 -6.71
C GLY A 186 9.07 8.20 -6.42
N GLY A 187 8.66 7.25 -5.59
CA GLY A 187 9.50 6.13 -5.18
C GLY A 187 9.75 5.11 -6.29
N VAL A 188 10.91 4.46 -6.23
CA VAL A 188 11.25 3.33 -7.08
C VAL A 188 11.59 2.14 -6.18
N TYR A 189 10.95 1.02 -6.45
CA TYR A 189 11.20 -0.24 -5.77
C TYR A 189 11.54 -1.32 -6.80
N VAL A 190 12.67 -2.01 -6.62
CA VAL A 190 13.10 -3.13 -7.46
C VAL A 190 13.34 -4.35 -6.59
N VAL A 191 12.70 -5.47 -6.92
CA VAL A 191 12.95 -6.73 -6.23
C VAL A 191 14.34 -7.27 -6.58
N GLY A 192 14.69 -7.32 -7.86
CA GLY A 192 15.95 -7.90 -8.34
C GLY A 192 15.97 -9.41 -8.36
N ASN A 193 17.17 -10.00 -8.50
CA ASN A 193 17.36 -11.45 -8.54
C ASN A 193 18.12 -11.94 -7.29
N PRO A 194 17.49 -12.72 -6.42
CA PRO A 194 18.17 -13.24 -5.22
C PRO A 194 19.34 -14.19 -5.54
N ASN A 195 19.33 -14.82 -6.72
CA ASN A 195 20.41 -15.72 -7.16
C ASN A 195 21.59 -14.97 -7.80
N ASP A 196 21.43 -13.68 -8.11
CA ASP A 196 22.51 -12.83 -8.66
C ASP A 196 22.47 -11.44 -8.00
N PRO A 197 22.83 -11.34 -6.73
CA PRO A 197 22.79 -10.07 -5.98
C PRO A 197 23.89 -9.08 -6.43
N ASP A 198 24.82 -9.51 -7.26
CA ASP A 198 25.88 -8.65 -7.79
C ASP A 198 25.51 -7.98 -9.12
N GLN A 199 24.38 -8.34 -9.71
CA GLN A 199 23.87 -7.73 -10.93
C GLN A 199 23.49 -6.25 -10.71
N TYR A 200 23.85 -5.39 -11.66
CA TYR A 200 23.32 -4.03 -11.69
C TYR A 200 21.88 -4.03 -12.20
N VAL A 201 20.92 -3.81 -11.31
CA VAL A 201 19.48 -3.73 -11.65
C VAL A 201 19.06 -2.31 -12.03
N ILE A 202 19.86 -1.32 -11.64
CA ILE A 202 19.72 0.08 -12.05
C ILE A 202 21.10 0.64 -12.41
N GLU A 203 21.26 1.08 -13.66
CA GLU A 203 22.40 1.85 -14.11
C GLU A 203 21.92 3.26 -14.44
N ALA A 204 22.06 4.18 -13.49
CA ALA A 204 21.67 5.57 -13.63
C ALA A 204 22.85 6.40 -14.12
N ASN A 205 22.90 6.67 -15.41
CA ASN A 205 23.91 7.47 -16.05
C ASN A 205 23.26 8.54 -16.95
N GLY A 206 24.03 9.54 -17.38
CA GLY A 206 23.49 10.62 -18.19
C GLY A 206 22.65 11.61 -17.38
N ASN A 207 21.48 11.99 -17.88
CA ASN A 207 20.59 12.98 -17.24
C ASN A 207 19.42 12.34 -16.49
N PHE A 208 19.59 11.15 -15.91
CA PHE A 208 18.57 10.53 -15.08
C PHE A 208 18.24 11.41 -13.87
N ALA A 209 16.94 11.51 -13.54
CA ALA A 209 16.50 12.23 -12.35
C ALA A 209 15.42 11.46 -11.58
N LEU A 210 15.58 11.39 -10.27
CA LEU A 210 14.57 10.91 -9.31
C LEU A 210 14.22 12.04 -8.36
N TYR A 211 12.97 12.51 -8.40
CA TYR A 211 12.52 13.64 -7.59
C TYR A 211 11.48 13.23 -6.54
N ASN A 212 11.54 13.93 -5.40
CA ASN A 212 10.57 13.77 -4.31
C ASN A 212 9.37 14.73 -4.44
N ARG A 213 9.21 15.40 -5.56
CA ARG A 213 8.15 16.37 -5.84
C ARG A 213 7.75 16.38 -7.30
N TYR A 214 6.54 16.91 -7.57
CA TYR A 214 6.13 17.28 -8.92
C TYR A 214 5.28 18.55 -8.94
N ASP A 215 5.21 19.16 -10.12
CA ASP A 215 4.31 20.25 -10.47
C ASP A 215 3.70 19.96 -11.86
N LEU A 216 2.38 19.79 -11.90
CA LEU A 216 1.64 19.46 -13.13
C LEU A 216 1.21 20.70 -13.91
N THR A 217 1.46 21.91 -13.41
CA THR A 217 1.04 23.15 -14.11
C THR A 217 1.69 23.33 -15.47
N THR A 218 2.80 22.64 -15.71
CA THR A 218 3.49 22.60 -17.00
C THR A 218 2.81 21.72 -18.05
N TYR A 219 1.87 20.87 -17.64
CA TYR A 219 1.11 19.96 -18.51
C TYR A 219 -0.34 20.44 -18.64
N SER A 220 -0.62 21.38 -19.55
CA SER A 220 -1.92 22.05 -19.66
C SER A 220 -3.12 21.09 -19.87
N GLU A 221 -2.94 20.03 -20.66
CA GLU A 221 -3.97 19.00 -20.88
C GLU A 221 -4.26 18.18 -19.62
N VAL A 222 -3.22 17.93 -18.82
CA VAL A 222 -3.27 17.08 -17.63
C VAL A 222 -3.82 17.85 -16.43
N THR A 223 -3.40 19.10 -16.26
CA THR A 223 -3.74 19.92 -15.07
C THR A 223 -5.25 20.02 -14.84
N ASN A 224 -6.03 20.14 -15.92
CA ASN A 224 -7.50 20.24 -15.84
C ASN A 224 -8.20 18.89 -15.61
N ARG A 225 -7.47 17.78 -15.68
CA ARG A 225 -7.94 16.41 -15.46
C ARG A 225 -7.59 15.87 -14.07
N VAL A 226 -6.86 16.67 -13.27
CA VAL A 226 -6.38 16.29 -11.94
C VAL A 226 -7.05 17.15 -10.87
N GLU A 227 -7.43 16.50 -9.77
CA GLU A 227 -7.94 17.20 -8.58
C GLU A 227 -6.97 18.30 -8.13
N PRO A 228 -7.45 19.49 -7.78
CA PRO A 228 -6.60 20.63 -7.44
C PRO A 228 -5.53 20.32 -6.38
N SER A 229 -5.87 19.51 -5.39
CA SER A 229 -4.95 19.10 -4.31
C SER A 229 -3.78 18.20 -4.76
N TYR A 230 -3.89 17.62 -5.96
CA TYR A 230 -2.86 16.74 -6.53
C TYR A 230 -2.10 17.39 -7.71
N ARG A 231 -2.28 18.67 -7.97
CA ARG A 231 -1.58 19.36 -9.07
C ARG A 231 -0.14 19.71 -8.74
N GLN A 232 0.15 19.93 -7.47
CA GLN A 232 1.50 20.20 -6.98
C GLN A 232 1.72 19.44 -5.69
N VAL A 233 2.77 18.64 -5.62
CA VAL A 233 3.17 17.89 -4.43
C VAL A 233 4.63 18.13 -4.14
N GLN A 234 4.94 18.57 -2.93
CA GLN A 234 6.31 18.91 -2.51
C GLN A 234 7.03 17.76 -1.81
N ASP A 235 6.30 16.77 -1.30
CA ASP A 235 6.87 15.59 -0.66
C ASP A 235 6.06 14.33 -1.06
N LEU A 236 6.65 13.54 -1.97
CA LEU A 236 6.09 12.28 -2.46
C LEU A 236 6.48 11.08 -1.62
N CYS A 237 7.28 11.29 -0.58
CA CYS A 237 7.91 10.21 0.16
C CYS A 237 8.80 9.32 -0.73
N ALA A 238 9.37 9.89 -1.77
CA ALA A 238 10.17 9.16 -2.73
C ALA A 238 11.39 8.51 -2.09
N SER A 239 11.59 7.25 -2.38
CA SER A 239 12.78 6.48 -2.00
C SER A 239 13.21 5.59 -3.17
N LEU A 240 14.48 5.25 -3.21
CA LEU A 240 15.01 4.25 -4.12
C LEU A 240 15.33 2.99 -3.30
N ARG A 241 14.63 1.91 -3.57
CA ARG A 241 14.81 0.63 -2.91
C ARG A 241 15.15 -0.46 -3.91
N VAL A 242 16.22 -1.19 -3.65
CA VAL A 242 16.61 -2.39 -4.40
C VAL A 242 16.82 -3.52 -3.41
N GLN A 243 16.02 -4.57 -3.50
CA GLN A 243 16.11 -5.69 -2.57
C GLN A 243 17.31 -6.59 -2.87
N TYR A 244 17.46 -7.04 -4.12
CA TYR A 244 18.59 -7.83 -4.59
C TYR A 244 19.22 -7.18 -5.80
N GLY A 245 20.51 -6.88 -5.74
CA GLY A 245 21.25 -6.25 -6.83
C GLY A 245 21.98 -4.97 -6.42
N LYS A 246 22.62 -4.35 -7.39
CA LYS A 246 23.42 -3.13 -7.25
C LYS A 246 22.85 -2.00 -8.08
N ILE A 247 23.21 -0.78 -7.72
CA ILE A 247 22.98 0.41 -8.54
C ILE A 247 24.29 1.09 -8.87
N SER A 248 24.34 1.70 -10.06
CA SER A 248 25.44 2.57 -10.49
C SER A 248 24.92 3.97 -10.73
N VAL A 249 25.61 4.98 -10.17
CA VAL A 249 25.24 6.40 -10.27
C VAL A 249 26.37 7.18 -10.92
N GLY A 250 26.19 7.57 -12.17
CA GLY A 250 27.23 8.27 -12.96
C GLY A 250 26.67 9.46 -13.76
N GLY A 251 27.55 10.13 -14.49
CA GLY A 251 27.19 11.25 -15.37
C GLY A 251 26.52 12.42 -14.63
N SER A 252 25.45 12.96 -15.23
CA SER A 252 24.61 14.02 -14.64
C SER A 252 23.37 13.45 -13.93
N THR A 253 23.47 12.26 -13.35
CA THR A 253 22.39 11.65 -12.59
C THR A 253 22.08 12.46 -11.33
N GLN A 254 20.79 12.67 -11.07
CA GLN A 254 20.30 13.34 -9.87
C GLN A 254 19.29 12.45 -9.15
N ILE A 255 19.58 12.05 -7.91
CA ILE A 255 18.67 11.36 -7.01
C ILE A 255 18.36 12.30 -5.84
N GLY A 256 17.15 12.87 -5.82
CA GLY A 256 16.79 13.95 -4.92
C GLY A 256 17.41 15.30 -5.28
N GLU A 257 17.03 16.33 -4.56
CA GLU A 257 17.56 17.71 -4.69
C GLU A 257 18.14 18.15 -3.36
N PRO A 258 19.10 19.08 -3.30
CA PRO A 258 19.66 19.57 -2.04
C PRO A 258 18.59 20.07 -1.06
N ASN A 259 17.57 20.78 -1.57
CA ASN A 259 16.48 21.35 -0.79
C ASN A 259 15.22 20.46 -0.74
N ASN A 260 15.20 19.34 -1.50
CA ASN A 260 14.11 18.38 -1.50
C ASN A 260 14.68 16.97 -1.70
N LYS A 261 15.24 16.44 -0.62
CA LYS A 261 15.90 15.13 -0.63
C LYS A 261 14.88 13.99 -0.77
N VAL A 262 15.30 12.90 -1.41
CA VAL A 262 14.55 11.63 -1.28
C VAL A 262 14.73 11.08 0.13
N LYS A 263 13.74 10.29 0.59
CA LYS A 263 13.70 9.79 1.97
C LYS A 263 14.75 8.71 2.25
N GLY A 264 15.14 7.97 1.22
CA GLY A 264 16.18 6.96 1.37
C GLY A 264 16.65 6.40 0.05
N VAL A 265 17.90 5.90 0.07
CA VAL A 265 18.48 5.05 -0.97
C VAL A 265 18.97 3.78 -0.26
N PHE A 266 18.22 2.68 -0.43
CA PHE A 266 18.45 1.43 0.28
C PHE A 266 18.67 0.32 -0.73
N VAL A 267 19.87 -0.26 -0.76
CA VAL A 267 20.29 -1.16 -1.83
C VAL A 267 20.99 -2.38 -1.26
N GLY A 268 20.45 -3.56 -1.57
CA GLY A 268 21.08 -4.85 -1.34
C GLY A 268 21.69 -5.00 0.06
N ARG A 269 22.99 -5.27 0.11
CA ARG A 269 23.75 -5.52 1.34
C ARG A 269 24.23 -4.24 2.04
N GLY A 270 24.12 -3.08 1.38
CA GLY A 270 24.56 -1.81 1.97
C GLY A 270 25.21 -0.85 0.99
N ALA A 271 25.95 0.11 1.53
CA ALA A 271 26.57 1.19 0.73
C ALA A 271 27.54 0.66 -0.36
N GLN A 272 28.13 -0.52 -0.20
CA GLN A 272 28.99 -1.14 -1.21
C GLN A 272 28.25 -1.55 -2.49
N ASP A 273 26.94 -1.70 -2.42
CA ASP A 273 26.08 -2.01 -3.58
C ASP A 273 25.60 -0.75 -4.32
N ILE A 274 25.98 0.43 -3.80
CA ILE A 274 25.73 1.73 -4.41
C ILE A 274 27.07 2.25 -4.97
N THR A 275 27.27 2.16 -6.27
CA THR A 275 28.55 2.45 -6.91
C THR A 275 28.46 3.66 -7.84
N GLY A 276 29.60 4.18 -8.25
CA GLY A 276 29.71 5.27 -9.21
C GLY A 276 30.29 6.55 -8.64
N GLU A 277 30.75 7.43 -9.51
CA GLU A 277 31.51 8.63 -9.18
C GLU A 277 30.73 9.73 -8.44
N ASN A 278 29.40 9.66 -8.49
CA ASN A 278 28.53 10.71 -7.97
C ASN A 278 27.78 10.32 -6.68
N VAL A 279 28.07 9.18 -6.08
CA VAL A 279 27.37 8.69 -4.88
C VAL A 279 27.55 9.63 -3.68
N GLY A 280 28.75 10.17 -3.48
CA GLY A 280 29.06 11.10 -2.39
C GLY A 280 28.76 12.58 -2.69
N VAL A 281 28.14 12.89 -3.82
CA VAL A 281 27.87 14.26 -4.28
C VAL A 281 26.38 14.57 -4.10
N CYS A 282 26.05 15.74 -3.56
CA CYS A 282 24.68 16.25 -3.52
C CYS A 282 24.69 17.72 -3.98
N ARG A 283 24.40 17.94 -5.25
CA ARG A 283 24.33 19.27 -5.89
C ARG A 283 23.11 19.33 -6.82
N ASN A 284 22.73 20.54 -7.25
CA ASN A 284 21.73 20.68 -8.30
C ASN A 284 22.23 20.00 -9.59
N ASN A 285 21.36 19.19 -10.17
CA ASN A 285 21.59 18.41 -11.40
C ASN A 285 22.71 17.35 -11.29
N LYS A 286 23.15 16.97 -10.08
CA LYS A 286 24.19 15.93 -9.94
C LYS A 286 24.23 15.27 -8.57
N GLY A 287 24.27 13.95 -8.56
CA GLY A 287 24.58 13.14 -7.38
C GLY A 287 23.37 12.65 -6.59
N VAL A 288 23.61 12.24 -5.36
CA VAL A 288 22.61 11.62 -4.47
C VAL A 288 22.32 12.51 -3.28
N CYS A 289 21.16 13.14 -3.29
CA CYS A 289 20.62 13.95 -2.20
C CYS A 289 19.54 13.14 -1.48
N THR A 290 19.91 12.44 -0.43
CA THR A 290 19.03 11.57 0.35
C THR A 290 19.07 11.89 1.84
N GLU A 291 18.01 11.58 2.57
CA GLU A 291 17.98 11.68 4.03
C GLU A 291 18.68 10.49 4.69
N ALA A 292 18.63 9.31 4.07
CA ALA A 292 19.29 8.09 4.54
C ALA A 292 19.86 7.29 3.37
N MET A 293 20.94 6.54 3.61
CA MET A 293 21.57 5.65 2.63
C MET A 293 22.08 4.40 3.34
N GLY A 294 21.82 3.23 2.78
CA GLY A 294 22.25 1.99 3.41
C GLY A 294 21.83 0.73 2.68
N GLY A 295 21.89 -0.38 3.40
CA GLY A 295 21.34 -1.65 2.97
C GLY A 295 19.82 -1.63 2.90
N PHE A 296 19.27 -2.63 2.23
CA PHE A 296 17.81 -2.76 2.09
C PHE A 296 17.12 -2.77 3.47
N ASP A 297 16.09 -1.94 3.63
CA ASP A 297 15.54 -1.55 4.92
C ASP A 297 14.25 -2.29 5.31
N LEU A 298 13.68 -3.10 4.41
CA LEU A 298 12.41 -3.79 4.68
C LEU A 298 12.66 -5.24 5.10
N SER A 299 12.14 -5.62 6.27
CA SER A 299 12.26 -6.99 6.81
C SER A 299 11.30 -7.98 6.15
N ASP A 300 10.17 -7.50 5.64
CA ASP A 300 9.15 -8.33 4.96
C ASP A 300 8.77 -7.65 3.64
N PRO A 301 9.67 -7.72 2.63
CA PRO A 301 9.47 -7.04 1.36
C PRO A 301 8.39 -7.75 0.54
N PRO A 302 7.50 -6.98 -0.13
CA PRO A 302 6.53 -7.58 -1.02
C PRO A 302 7.24 -8.21 -2.23
N PRO A 303 6.92 -9.47 -2.57
CA PRO A 303 7.42 -10.08 -3.79
C PRO A 303 6.80 -9.41 -5.02
N PHE A 304 7.42 -9.56 -6.19
CA PHE A 304 6.77 -9.12 -7.43
C PHE A 304 5.46 -9.89 -7.62
N PRO A 305 4.31 -9.19 -7.83
CA PRO A 305 3.02 -9.84 -7.96
C PRO A 305 2.91 -10.56 -9.30
N THR A 306 2.73 -11.87 -9.28
CA THR A 306 2.50 -12.67 -10.47
C THR A 306 1.06 -13.16 -10.52
N LEU A 307 0.51 -13.37 -11.72
CA LEU A 307 -0.88 -13.80 -11.89
C LEU A 307 -1.17 -15.19 -11.29
N ASP A 308 -0.16 -16.05 -11.25
CA ASP A 308 -0.30 -17.41 -10.75
C ASP A 308 -0.04 -17.53 -9.24
N ALA A 309 0.39 -16.45 -8.60
CA ALA A 309 0.53 -16.36 -7.15
C ALA A 309 -0.75 -15.85 -6.48
N LYS A 310 -0.90 -16.18 -5.20
CA LYS A 310 -1.96 -15.60 -4.38
C LYS A 310 -1.65 -14.12 -4.13
N LEU A 311 -2.62 -13.26 -4.37
CA LEU A 311 -2.54 -11.85 -4.03
C LEU A 311 -3.31 -11.59 -2.73
N ASP A 312 -2.62 -11.16 -1.70
CA ASP A 312 -3.25 -10.79 -0.42
C ASP A 312 -3.74 -9.33 -0.47
N SER A 313 -4.77 -9.10 -1.28
CA SER A 313 -5.48 -7.83 -1.37
C SER A 313 -6.89 -7.94 -0.82
N ASP A 314 -7.52 -6.80 -0.49
CA ASP A 314 -8.91 -6.80 -0.01
C ASP A 314 -9.88 -7.41 -1.03
N ALA A 315 -9.62 -7.22 -2.32
CA ALA A 315 -10.45 -7.75 -3.39
C ALA A 315 -10.19 -9.25 -3.68
N CYS A 316 -8.95 -9.73 -3.57
CA CYS A 316 -8.52 -11.02 -4.09
C CYS A 316 -8.21 -12.09 -3.03
N SER A 317 -8.23 -11.75 -1.74
CA SER A 317 -7.82 -12.66 -0.65
C SER A 317 -8.56 -14.00 -0.60
N ALA A 318 -9.81 -14.05 -1.08
CA ALA A 318 -10.63 -15.27 -1.14
C ALA A 318 -10.26 -16.19 -2.31
N TYR A 319 -9.43 -15.75 -3.24
CA TYR A 319 -9.08 -16.52 -4.44
C TYR A 319 -7.72 -17.19 -4.28
N PRO A 320 -7.52 -18.40 -4.90
CA PRO A 320 -6.26 -19.13 -4.80
C PRO A 320 -5.11 -18.44 -5.52
N THR A 321 -5.40 -17.74 -6.63
CA THR A 321 -4.43 -16.96 -7.41
C THR A 321 -5.02 -15.61 -7.81
N TRP A 322 -4.17 -14.66 -8.16
CA TRP A 322 -4.63 -13.37 -8.68
C TRP A 322 -5.35 -13.53 -10.02
N ARG A 323 -4.90 -14.42 -10.89
CA ARG A 323 -5.61 -14.79 -12.14
C ARG A 323 -7.06 -15.22 -11.86
N ALA A 324 -7.24 -16.12 -10.90
CA ALA A 324 -8.57 -16.57 -10.50
C ALA A 324 -9.45 -15.43 -9.96
N CYS A 325 -8.85 -14.48 -9.27
CA CYS A 325 -9.55 -13.27 -8.81
C CYS A 325 -10.00 -12.39 -9.99
N LEU A 326 -9.09 -12.07 -10.92
CA LEU A 326 -9.43 -11.32 -12.14
C LEU A 326 -10.59 -11.97 -12.87
N GLN A 327 -10.50 -13.28 -13.12
CA GLN A 327 -11.53 -14.05 -13.81
C GLN A 327 -12.87 -14.09 -13.07
N GLY A 328 -12.82 -14.29 -11.74
CA GLY A 328 -14.02 -14.47 -10.92
C GLY A 328 -14.75 -13.17 -10.60
N LYS A 329 -14.05 -12.03 -10.61
CA LYS A 329 -14.62 -10.71 -10.34
C LYS A 329 -14.97 -9.91 -11.60
N ALA A 330 -14.54 -10.38 -12.77
CA ALA A 330 -14.82 -9.70 -14.01
C ALA A 330 -16.34 -9.50 -14.22
N ALA A 331 -16.73 -8.26 -14.49
CA ALA A 331 -18.08 -7.96 -14.95
C ALA A 331 -18.33 -8.54 -16.35
N LEU A 332 -17.29 -8.45 -17.20
CA LEU A 332 -17.27 -9.05 -18.52
C LEU A 332 -15.97 -9.81 -18.71
N ARG A 333 -16.06 -11.08 -19.09
CA ARG A 333 -14.92 -11.90 -19.46
C ARG A 333 -15.12 -12.47 -20.84
N ILE A 334 -14.23 -12.12 -21.79
CA ILE A 334 -14.20 -12.64 -23.15
C ILE A 334 -12.92 -13.45 -23.31
N GLN A 335 -13.04 -14.63 -23.87
CA GLN A 335 -11.90 -15.51 -24.13
C GLN A 335 -11.85 -15.90 -25.62
N ARG A 336 -10.63 -16.03 -26.15
CA ARG A 336 -10.35 -16.49 -27.47
C ARG A 336 -9.50 -17.76 -27.44
N ILE A 337 -10.04 -18.87 -27.90
CA ILE A 337 -9.35 -20.16 -28.01
C ILE A 337 -9.24 -20.50 -29.49
N GLY A 338 -8.03 -20.45 -30.04
CA GLY A 338 -7.83 -20.52 -31.48
C GLY A 338 -8.54 -19.35 -32.18
N ASN A 339 -9.49 -19.65 -33.05
CA ASN A 339 -10.31 -18.63 -33.73
C ASN A 339 -11.72 -18.46 -33.15
N ILE A 340 -12.01 -19.13 -32.03
CA ILE A 340 -13.33 -19.09 -31.41
C ILE A 340 -13.32 -18.06 -30.28
N LEU A 341 -14.18 -17.05 -30.40
CA LEU A 341 -14.49 -16.10 -29.35
C LEU A 341 -15.71 -16.55 -28.54
N SER A 342 -15.65 -16.45 -27.24
CA SER A 342 -16.77 -16.76 -26.36
C SER A 342 -16.82 -15.79 -25.17
N VAL A 343 -18.04 -15.53 -24.69
CA VAL A 343 -18.27 -14.81 -23.46
C VAL A 343 -18.23 -15.81 -22.31
N ALA A 344 -17.19 -15.74 -21.50
CA ALA A 344 -17.00 -16.66 -20.39
C ALA A 344 -17.70 -16.19 -19.10
N SER A 345 -17.96 -14.89 -18.97
CA SER A 345 -18.73 -14.30 -17.85
C SER A 345 -19.35 -12.97 -18.27
N PRO A 346 -20.63 -12.73 -17.95
CA PRO A 346 -21.59 -13.74 -17.51
C PRO A 346 -21.99 -14.66 -18.68
N PRO A 347 -22.31 -15.94 -18.43
CA PRO A 347 -22.45 -16.94 -19.50
C PRO A 347 -23.60 -16.68 -20.48
N ASN A 348 -24.57 -15.85 -20.10
CA ASN A 348 -25.74 -15.52 -20.92
C ASN A 348 -25.74 -14.08 -21.43
N ALA A 349 -24.61 -13.35 -21.34
CA ALA A 349 -24.54 -12.01 -21.88
C ALA A 349 -24.63 -12.03 -23.40
N THR A 350 -25.60 -11.33 -23.95
CA THR A 350 -25.71 -11.09 -25.38
C THR A 350 -24.95 -9.83 -25.70
N LEU A 351 -23.79 -9.96 -26.33
CA LEU A 351 -22.99 -8.85 -26.82
C LEU A 351 -23.38 -8.51 -28.27
N SER A 352 -23.14 -7.27 -28.66
CA SER A 352 -23.35 -6.87 -30.04
C SER A 352 -22.42 -7.63 -31.00
N PRO A 353 -22.85 -7.93 -32.25
CA PRO A 353 -21.97 -8.53 -33.24
C PRO A 353 -20.68 -7.73 -33.48
N SER A 354 -20.75 -6.40 -33.42
CA SER A 354 -19.59 -5.50 -33.55
C SER A 354 -18.53 -5.73 -32.47
N CYS A 355 -18.95 -6.05 -31.25
CA CYS A 355 -18.04 -6.38 -30.16
C CYS A 355 -17.17 -7.60 -30.46
N LEU A 356 -17.80 -8.73 -30.85
CA LEU A 356 -17.07 -9.94 -31.14
C LEU A 356 -16.24 -9.80 -32.42
N GLN A 357 -16.76 -9.12 -33.43
CA GLN A 357 -16.03 -8.87 -34.69
C GLN A 357 -14.76 -8.04 -34.43
N ALA A 358 -14.80 -7.07 -33.53
CA ALA A 358 -13.64 -6.24 -33.18
C ALA A 358 -12.47 -7.02 -32.58
N MET A 359 -12.70 -8.24 -32.06
CA MET A 359 -11.69 -9.09 -31.41
C MET A 359 -11.39 -10.37 -32.19
N GLN A 360 -12.03 -10.58 -33.36
CA GLN A 360 -11.91 -11.83 -34.08
C GLN A 360 -10.51 -12.14 -34.60
N SER A 361 -9.71 -11.10 -34.88
CA SER A 361 -8.30 -11.23 -35.27
C SER A 361 -7.39 -11.67 -34.12
N GLY A 362 -7.85 -11.62 -32.85
CA GLY A 362 -7.04 -11.83 -31.66
C GLY A 362 -6.47 -10.53 -31.07
N THR A 363 -6.85 -9.41 -31.67
CA THR A 363 -6.48 -8.08 -31.19
C THR A 363 -7.72 -7.18 -31.15
N LEU A 364 -8.05 -6.63 -30.00
CA LEU A 364 -9.04 -5.57 -29.86
C LEU A 364 -8.38 -4.24 -30.26
N THR A 365 -8.76 -3.69 -31.40
CA THR A 365 -8.25 -2.39 -31.85
C THR A 365 -9.33 -1.33 -31.72
N LEU A 366 -9.10 -0.33 -30.83
CA LEU A 366 -9.93 0.83 -30.65
C LEU A 366 -9.35 1.98 -31.50
N ASP A 367 -9.97 2.24 -32.64
CA ASP A 367 -9.48 3.22 -33.63
C ASP A 367 -10.64 4.04 -34.24
N THR A 368 -10.99 3.81 -35.48
CA THR A 368 -11.96 4.60 -36.27
C THR A 368 -13.36 4.02 -36.29
N GLN A 369 -13.61 2.98 -35.52
CA GLN A 369 -14.91 2.33 -35.40
C GLN A 369 -15.34 2.23 -33.95
N SER A 370 -16.59 2.55 -33.68
CA SER A 370 -17.19 2.36 -32.36
C SER A 370 -17.37 0.88 -32.07
N VAL A 371 -17.08 0.48 -30.83
CA VAL A 371 -17.22 -0.89 -30.34
C VAL A 371 -18.09 -0.85 -29.09
N ASP A 372 -19.18 -1.64 -29.10
CA ASP A 372 -20.06 -1.75 -27.92
C ASP A 372 -20.07 -3.19 -27.42
N CYS A 373 -19.37 -3.43 -26.31
CA CYS A 373 -19.32 -4.69 -25.58
C CYS A 373 -20.05 -4.59 -24.23
N THR A 374 -21.12 -3.80 -24.18
CA THR A 374 -21.92 -3.67 -22.97
C THR A 374 -23.09 -4.65 -22.96
N PHE A 375 -23.55 -4.98 -21.77
CA PHE A 375 -24.78 -5.74 -21.51
C PHE A 375 -25.45 -5.20 -20.24
N THR A 376 -26.75 -5.52 -20.09
CA THR A 376 -27.50 -5.18 -18.88
C THR A 376 -27.48 -6.36 -17.93
N ARG A 377 -27.12 -6.12 -16.69
CA ARG A 377 -27.14 -7.10 -15.60
C ARG A 377 -28.55 -7.31 -15.07
N LEU A 378 -28.76 -8.34 -14.27
CA LEU A 378 -30.05 -8.64 -13.65
C LEU A 378 -30.57 -7.52 -12.73
N ASP A 379 -29.66 -6.77 -12.12
CA ASP A 379 -29.97 -5.60 -11.28
C ASP A 379 -30.22 -4.31 -12.08
N GLY A 380 -30.24 -4.39 -13.40
CA GLY A 380 -30.42 -3.24 -14.30
C GLY A 380 -29.14 -2.41 -14.54
N SER A 381 -28.04 -2.70 -13.86
CA SER A 381 -26.77 -2.00 -14.08
C SER A 381 -26.10 -2.46 -15.39
N ARG A 382 -25.20 -1.61 -15.92
CA ARG A 382 -24.39 -1.98 -17.08
C ARG A 382 -23.15 -2.77 -16.65
N GLY A 383 -22.71 -3.72 -17.51
CA GLY A 383 -21.42 -4.39 -17.43
C GLY A 383 -20.71 -4.33 -18.78
N GLY A 384 -19.37 -4.44 -18.79
CA GLY A 384 -18.57 -4.46 -19.99
C GLY A 384 -17.91 -3.14 -20.36
N PHE A 385 -17.70 -2.87 -21.64
CA PHE A 385 -17.10 -1.62 -22.09
C PHE A 385 -17.71 -1.14 -23.40
N ARG A 386 -17.60 0.15 -23.65
CA ARG A 386 -17.98 0.79 -24.89
C ARG A 386 -16.93 1.80 -25.32
N TYR A 387 -16.51 1.71 -26.57
CA TYR A 387 -15.68 2.72 -27.22
C TYR A 387 -16.52 3.45 -28.26
N THR A 388 -16.57 4.77 -28.16
CA THR A 388 -17.32 5.63 -29.08
C THR A 388 -16.33 6.46 -29.89
N TYR A 389 -16.30 6.22 -31.19
CA TYR A 389 -15.56 7.03 -32.15
C TYR A 389 -16.45 8.15 -32.68
N THR A 390 -15.99 9.41 -32.55
CA THR A 390 -16.72 10.60 -32.99
C THR A 390 -15.97 11.37 -34.07
N GLY A 391 -14.73 10.99 -34.38
CA GLY A 391 -13.84 11.72 -35.30
C GLY A 391 -13.18 12.95 -34.71
N GLY A 392 -13.32 13.14 -33.39
CA GLY A 392 -12.73 14.26 -32.65
C GLY A 392 -12.22 13.82 -31.29
N GLN A 393 -13.10 13.76 -30.32
CA GLN A 393 -12.79 13.29 -28.97
C GLN A 393 -13.41 11.92 -28.76
N GLU A 394 -12.55 10.92 -28.64
CA GLU A 394 -12.97 9.53 -28.48
C GLU A 394 -13.24 9.24 -26.99
N LEU A 395 -14.19 8.35 -26.73
CA LEU A 395 -14.59 8.01 -25.36
C LEU A 395 -14.55 6.49 -25.14
N LEU A 396 -13.84 6.07 -24.10
CA LEU A 396 -13.85 4.69 -23.60
C LEU A 396 -14.60 4.64 -22.27
N GLU A 397 -15.73 3.98 -22.23
CA GLU A 397 -16.51 3.74 -21.02
C GLU A 397 -16.31 2.30 -20.56
N VAL A 398 -15.95 2.10 -19.28
CA VAL A 398 -15.76 0.77 -18.68
C VAL A 398 -16.69 0.61 -17.50
N PHE A 399 -17.61 -0.36 -17.56
CA PHE A 399 -18.66 -0.62 -16.58
C PHE A 399 -18.35 -1.92 -15.81
N GLY A 400 -17.71 -1.79 -14.66
CA GLY A 400 -17.13 -2.91 -13.91
C GLY A 400 -15.79 -3.35 -14.51
N ASP A 401 -15.22 -4.39 -13.92
CA ASP A 401 -13.93 -4.89 -14.38
C ASP A 401 -14.10 -5.77 -15.63
N VAL A 402 -13.19 -5.63 -16.58
CA VAL A 402 -13.23 -6.35 -17.88
C VAL A 402 -11.97 -7.17 -18.03
N VAL A 403 -12.13 -8.42 -18.43
CA VAL A 403 -11.02 -9.36 -18.69
C VAL A 403 -11.12 -9.91 -20.11
N LEU A 404 -10.06 -9.72 -20.88
CA LEU A 404 -9.88 -10.25 -22.23
C LEU A 404 -8.78 -11.32 -22.19
N GLU A 405 -9.07 -12.55 -22.57
CA GLU A 405 -8.12 -13.67 -22.55
C GLU A 405 -7.80 -14.18 -23.94
N GLY A 406 -6.51 -14.36 -24.24
CA GLY A 406 -6.03 -14.75 -25.56
C GLY A 406 -6.18 -13.64 -26.60
N ILE A 407 -6.28 -12.39 -26.14
CA ILE A 407 -6.53 -11.20 -26.94
C ILE A 407 -5.52 -10.13 -26.53
N ASP A 408 -4.90 -9.45 -27.49
CA ASP A 408 -4.17 -8.20 -27.27
C ASP A 408 -5.13 -7.01 -27.35
N ALA A 409 -4.77 -5.88 -26.74
CA ALA A 409 -5.55 -4.66 -26.85
C ALA A 409 -4.69 -3.50 -27.36
N VAL A 410 -5.25 -2.69 -28.25
CA VAL A 410 -4.59 -1.53 -28.88
C VAL A 410 -5.52 -0.34 -28.86
N LEU A 411 -5.10 0.73 -28.19
CA LEU A 411 -5.78 2.02 -28.15
C LEU A 411 -5.03 2.97 -29.11
N ASN A 412 -5.51 3.07 -30.36
CA ASN A 412 -4.80 3.80 -31.41
C ASN A 412 -4.99 5.31 -31.39
N ARG A 413 -6.05 5.80 -30.74
CA ARG A 413 -6.45 7.21 -30.76
C ARG A 413 -6.27 7.84 -29.38
N PRO A 414 -6.19 9.17 -29.30
CA PRO A 414 -6.43 9.88 -28.05
C PRO A 414 -7.82 9.56 -27.53
N VAL A 415 -7.91 9.13 -26.28
CA VAL A 415 -9.15 8.65 -25.65
C VAL A 415 -9.34 9.31 -24.30
N ASP A 416 -10.50 9.88 -24.06
CA ASP A 416 -10.99 10.15 -22.72
C ASP A 416 -11.67 8.88 -22.17
N TYR A 417 -11.43 8.55 -20.91
CA TYR A 417 -12.07 7.38 -20.31
C TYR A 417 -13.07 7.74 -19.21
N ARG A 418 -14.10 6.90 -19.06
CA ARG A 418 -15.01 6.82 -17.92
C ARG A 418 -14.94 5.42 -17.34
N ALA A 419 -14.52 5.29 -16.10
CA ALA A 419 -14.44 4.02 -15.40
C ALA A 419 -15.40 4.00 -14.22
N GLN A 420 -16.22 2.97 -14.10
CA GLN A 420 -17.18 2.82 -13.02
C GLN A 420 -17.39 1.35 -12.66
N SER A 421 -17.30 1.01 -11.37
CA SER A 421 -17.67 -0.30 -10.84
C SER A 421 -18.56 -0.11 -9.62
N GLY A 422 -19.85 -0.39 -9.76
CA GLY A 422 -20.85 -0.03 -8.75
C GLY A 422 -20.88 1.48 -8.47
N SER A 423 -20.68 1.89 -7.23
CA SER A 423 -20.56 3.28 -6.81
C SER A 423 -19.16 3.87 -6.98
N ALA A 424 -18.13 3.03 -7.15
CA ALA A 424 -16.75 3.47 -7.32
C ALA A 424 -16.53 4.01 -8.74
N LYS A 425 -15.86 5.16 -8.83
CA LYS A 425 -15.43 5.75 -10.11
C LYS A 425 -14.08 5.17 -10.56
N SER A 426 -13.97 3.86 -10.51
CA SER A 426 -12.79 3.13 -10.96
C SER A 426 -13.18 1.77 -11.53
N ALA A 427 -12.37 1.25 -12.45
CA ALA A 427 -12.51 -0.07 -13.03
C ALA A 427 -11.13 -0.58 -13.51
N THR A 428 -11.05 -1.88 -13.80
CA THR A 428 -9.85 -2.52 -14.35
C THR A 428 -10.16 -3.10 -15.73
N LEU A 429 -9.28 -2.86 -16.70
CA LEU A 429 -9.25 -3.58 -17.95
C LEU A 429 -8.01 -4.49 -17.97
N ALA A 430 -8.22 -5.80 -17.99
CA ALA A 430 -7.16 -6.79 -17.98
C ALA A 430 -7.08 -7.52 -19.32
N VAL A 431 -5.87 -7.68 -19.85
CA VAL A 431 -5.56 -8.52 -21.01
C VAL A 431 -4.65 -9.66 -20.55
N LEU A 432 -5.12 -10.89 -20.68
CA LEU A 432 -4.45 -12.08 -20.19
C LEU A 432 -4.09 -13.03 -21.31
N LYS A 433 -3.02 -13.78 -21.14
CA LYS A 433 -2.65 -14.85 -22.06
C LYS A 433 -3.59 -16.04 -21.92
N LEU A 434 -3.92 -16.65 -23.03
CA LEU A 434 -4.64 -17.92 -23.07
C LEU A 434 -4.01 -18.82 -24.15
N GLY A 435 -3.46 -19.95 -23.72
CA GLY A 435 -2.73 -20.84 -24.62
C GLY A 435 -1.51 -20.19 -25.29
N GLY A 436 -0.85 -19.27 -24.60
CA GLY A 436 0.32 -18.54 -25.09
C GLY A 436 0.01 -17.33 -26.01
N ASN A 437 -1.26 -17.07 -26.33
CA ASN A 437 -1.69 -15.97 -27.19
C ASN A 437 -2.21 -14.79 -26.38
N GLY A 438 -2.11 -13.58 -26.91
CA GLY A 438 -2.63 -12.34 -26.35
C GLY A 438 -1.87 -11.87 -25.11
N GLY A 439 -2.49 -10.98 -24.38
CA GLY A 439 -1.99 -10.49 -23.09
C GLY A 439 -1.15 -9.22 -23.15
N ASN A 440 -0.98 -8.60 -24.31
CA ASN A 440 -0.24 -7.35 -24.48
C ASN A 440 -1.20 -6.15 -24.63
N LEU A 441 -0.72 -4.98 -24.25
CA LEU A 441 -1.47 -3.73 -24.34
C LEU A 441 -0.63 -2.63 -24.99
N ASP A 442 -1.13 -2.06 -26.09
CA ASP A 442 -0.54 -0.91 -26.75
C ASP A 442 -1.42 0.35 -26.51
N ILE A 443 -0.85 1.40 -25.96
CA ILE A 443 -1.49 2.69 -25.74
C ILE A 443 -0.83 3.71 -26.68
N ASN A 444 -1.37 3.85 -27.88
CA ASN A 444 -0.77 4.67 -28.93
C ASN A 444 -1.22 6.14 -28.89
N GLY A 445 -2.40 6.42 -28.33
CA GLY A 445 -2.92 7.76 -28.12
C GLY A 445 -2.82 8.24 -26.67
N ASN A 446 -3.09 9.51 -26.43
CA ASN A 446 -3.28 10.03 -25.07
C ASN A 446 -4.45 9.30 -24.40
N LEU A 447 -4.31 9.00 -23.10
CA LEU A 447 -5.35 8.33 -22.33
C LEU A 447 -5.59 9.15 -21.05
N LEU A 448 -6.67 9.87 -21.00
CA LEU A 448 -6.97 10.82 -19.94
C LEU A 448 -8.36 10.55 -19.33
N PRO A 449 -8.61 10.87 -18.04
CA PRO A 449 -9.95 10.79 -17.49
C PRO A 449 -10.87 11.85 -18.12
N ASP A 450 -12.11 11.50 -18.38
CA ASP A 450 -13.13 12.49 -18.76
C ASP A 450 -13.43 13.41 -17.56
N ALA A 451 -12.99 14.66 -17.66
CA ALA A 451 -13.13 15.65 -16.59
C ALA A 451 -14.60 15.96 -16.24
N THR A 452 -15.54 15.71 -17.16
CA THR A 452 -16.97 15.92 -16.89
C THR A 452 -17.55 14.82 -16.01
N PHE A 453 -16.93 13.64 -16.01
CA PHE A 453 -17.33 12.49 -15.19
C PHE A 453 -16.59 12.46 -13.84
N GLY A 454 -15.30 12.76 -13.84
CA GLY A 454 -14.49 12.81 -12.63
C GLY A 454 -13.03 13.14 -12.90
N LEU A 455 -12.37 13.68 -11.89
CA LEU A 455 -10.96 14.03 -11.95
C LEU A 455 -10.08 12.92 -11.35
N PHE A 456 -8.88 12.75 -11.92
CA PHE A 456 -7.86 11.87 -11.34
C PHE A 456 -7.31 12.49 -10.04
N PRO A 457 -7.05 11.74 -8.98
CA PRO A 457 -7.10 10.28 -8.86
C PRO A 457 -8.43 9.73 -8.30
N ASN A 458 -9.47 10.56 -8.16
CA ASN A 458 -10.78 10.11 -7.69
C ASN A 458 -11.57 9.36 -8.77
N HIS A 459 -11.08 9.42 -10.01
CA HIS A 459 -11.57 8.68 -11.15
C HIS A 459 -10.38 8.02 -11.86
N ALA A 460 -10.32 6.68 -11.87
CA ALA A 460 -9.16 5.96 -12.37
C ALA A 460 -9.54 4.69 -13.15
N LEU A 461 -8.95 4.50 -14.33
CA LEU A 461 -8.97 3.25 -15.09
C LEU A 461 -7.61 2.56 -14.95
N GLY A 462 -7.60 1.34 -14.40
CA GLY A 462 -6.39 0.55 -14.24
C GLY A 462 -6.22 -0.46 -15.38
N PHE A 463 -4.99 -0.72 -15.76
CA PHE A 463 -4.68 -1.73 -16.78
C PHE A 463 -3.83 -2.85 -16.20
N VAL A 464 -4.18 -4.08 -16.57
CA VAL A 464 -3.41 -5.29 -16.27
C VAL A 464 -3.08 -5.98 -17.60
N ALA A 465 -1.82 -6.08 -17.95
CA ALA A 465 -1.33 -6.90 -19.06
C ALA A 465 -0.47 -8.03 -18.52
N GLU A 466 -0.79 -9.28 -18.85
CA GLU A 466 0.07 -10.40 -18.50
C GLU A 466 1.39 -10.40 -19.27
N GLY A 467 1.38 -9.83 -20.46
CA GLY A 467 2.56 -9.60 -21.30
C GLY A 467 3.16 -8.22 -21.08
N ASP A 468 3.45 -7.58 -22.20
CA ASP A 468 4.07 -6.26 -22.24
C ASP A 468 3.02 -5.16 -22.33
N ILE A 469 3.38 -3.97 -21.83
CA ILE A 469 2.66 -2.72 -22.10
C ILE A 469 3.57 -1.80 -22.88
N TYR A 470 3.05 -1.24 -23.97
CA TYR A 470 3.76 -0.30 -24.81
C TYR A 470 3.03 1.04 -24.86
N GLN A 471 3.63 2.09 -24.29
CA GLN A 471 3.07 3.44 -24.27
C GLN A 471 3.72 4.32 -25.35
N ARG A 472 2.91 4.70 -26.35
CA ARG A 472 3.23 5.75 -27.35
C ARG A 472 2.47 7.04 -27.11
N GLY A 473 1.34 7.00 -26.41
CA GLY A 473 0.60 8.19 -26.04
C GLY A 473 1.45 9.14 -25.24
N GLN A 474 1.39 10.43 -25.59
CA GLN A 474 2.20 11.45 -24.95
C GLN A 474 1.87 11.57 -23.45
N HIS A 475 0.59 11.52 -23.11
CA HIS A 475 0.10 11.58 -21.73
C HIS A 475 -0.83 10.41 -21.43
N VAL A 476 -0.46 9.59 -20.47
CA VAL A 476 -1.27 8.47 -19.99
C VAL A 476 -1.52 8.65 -18.48
N MET A 477 -2.79 8.77 -18.09
CA MET A 477 -3.21 8.90 -16.69
C MET A 477 -3.92 7.64 -16.24
N ALA A 478 -3.16 6.59 -15.98
CA ALA A 478 -3.68 5.29 -15.59
C ALA A 478 -2.61 4.49 -14.84
N PRO A 479 -2.93 3.84 -13.72
CA PRO A 479 -2.04 2.87 -13.11
C PRO A 479 -1.98 1.62 -13.98
N VAL A 480 -0.78 1.07 -14.14
CA VAL A 480 -0.55 -0.05 -15.06
C VAL A 480 0.22 -1.19 -14.38
N TYR A 481 -0.14 -2.42 -14.74
CA TYR A 481 0.61 -3.62 -14.42
C TYR A 481 1.01 -4.33 -15.72
N ALA A 482 2.30 -4.59 -15.90
CA ALA A 482 2.85 -5.42 -16.97
C ALA A 482 3.59 -6.62 -16.38
N GLY A 483 3.09 -7.82 -16.61
CA GLY A 483 3.79 -9.05 -16.21
C GLY A 483 5.14 -9.24 -16.93
N GLY A 484 5.25 -8.66 -18.13
CA GLY A 484 6.49 -8.52 -18.90
C GLY A 484 7.15 -7.16 -18.72
N THR A 485 7.38 -6.47 -19.82
CA THR A 485 8.08 -5.19 -19.86
C THR A 485 7.11 -4.02 -20.08
N PHE A 486 7.23 -3.00 -19.26
CA PHE A 486 6.64 -1.70 -19.55
C PHE A 486 7.61 -0.89 -20.42
N ARG A 487 7.19 -0.54 -21.63
CA ARG A 487 7.97 0.26 -22.59
C ARG A 487 7.30 1.59 -22.82
N VAL A 488 8.03 2.66 -22.63
CA VAL A 488 7.56 4.02 -22.88
C VAL A 488 8.38 4.69 -23.98
N VAL A 489 7.71 5.33 -24.93
CA VAL A 489 8.38 6.06 -26.00
C VAL A 489 8.96 7.38 -25.49
N LYS A 490 10.09 7.79 -26.07
CA LYS A 490 10.75 9.07 -25.78
C LYS A 490 9.77 10.25 -25.78
N GLY A 491 9.87 11.06 -24.73
CA GLY A 491 9.10 12.30 -24.59
C GLY A 491 7.72 12.12 -23.97
N ASN A 492 7.32 10.89 -23.70
CA ASN A 492 6.00 10.58 -23.14
C ASN A 492 6.04 10.52 -21.63
N VAL A 493 4.90 10.78 -21.02
CA VAL A 493 4.72 10.83 -19.57
C VAL A 493 3.59 9.90 -19.14
N LEU A 494 3.84 9.10 -18.11
CA LEU A 494 2.81 8.36 -17.40
C LEU A 494 2.56 9.02 -16.05
N PHE A 495 1.28 9.32 -15.77
CA PHE A 495 0.83 9.92 -14.51
C PHE A 495 0.08 8.88 -13.69
N ALA A 496 0.78 8.06 -12.99
CA ALA A 496 0.32 7.08 -11.97
C ALA A 496 1.47 6.14 -11.58
N SER A 497 1.12 4.96 -11.06
CA SER A 497 2.08 3.89 -10.72
C SER A 497 2.28 2.93 -11.88
N VAL A 498 3.52 2.47 -12.04
CA VAL A 498 3.90 1.36 -12.92
C VAL A 498 4.30 0.16 -12.06
N ILE A 499 3.66 -0.97 -12.27
CA ILE A 499 4.09 -2.26 -11.73
C ILE A 499 4.50 -3.11 -12.92
N SER A 500 5.76 -3.49 -13.05
CA SER A 500 6.24 -4.27 -14.19
C SER A 500 7.41 -5.17 -13.82
N ASN A 501 7.52 -6.32 -14.47
CA ASN A 501 8.71 -7.14 -14.26
C ASN A 501 9.97 -6.40 -14.70
N GLN A 502 9.91 -5.79 -15.89
CA GLN A 502 10.96 -4.91 -16.41
C GLN A 502 10.37 -3.60 -16.92
N PHE A 503 11.20 -2.57 -17.00
CA PHE A 503 10.83 -1.29 -17.58
C PHE A 503 11.93 -0.73 -18.47
N CYS A 504 11.56 -0.05 -19.55
CA CYS A 504 12.55 0.60 -20.43
C CYS A 504 11.95 1.74 -21.29
N THR A 505 12.83 2.54 -21.84
CA THR A 505 12.49 3.56 -22.84
C THR A 505 12.84 3.05 -24.24
N THR A 506 12.00 3.37 -25.22
CA THR A 506 12.16 2.97 -26.60
C THR A 506 11.98 4.16 -27.56
N SER A 507 12.50 4.06 -28.77
CA SER A 507 12.24 5.01 -29.84
C SER A 507 10.93 4.70 -30.56
N ALA A 508 10.27 5.71 -31.11
CA ALA A 508 8.98 5.56 -31.81
C ALA A 508 9.01 4.57 -33.01
N GLY A 509 10.19 4.37 -33.62
CA GLY A 509 10.36 3.47 -34.77
C GLY A 509 10.80 2.04 -34.42
N ASN A 510 11.16 1.76 -33.17
CA ASN A 510 11.64 0.43 -32.77
C ASN A 510 11.01 -0.02 -31.44
N GLN A 511 9.88 -0.69 -31.53
CA GLN A 511 9.06 -1.10 -30.40
C GLN A 511 9.71 -2.18 -29.52
N MET A 512 10.60 -2.97 -30.08
CA MET A 512 11.16 -4.15 -29.43
C MET A 512 12.48 -3.88 -28.69
N SER A 513 13.18 -2.80 -29.02
CA SER A 513 14.46 -2.50 -28.38
C SER A 513 14.32 -1.47 -27.28
N CYS A 514 14.79 -1.81 -26.10
CA CYS A 514 14.99 -0.86 -25.01
C CYS A 514 16.25 -0.03 -25.30
N ASN A 515 16.08 1.27 -25.57
CA ASN A 515 17.18 2.17 -25.92
C ASN A 515 17.45 3.16 -24.79
N ALA A 516 18.67 3.12 -24.27
CA ALA A 516 19.08 3.86 -23.08
C ALA A 516 19.09 5.39 -23.20
N SER A 517 19.17 5.95 -24.41
CA SER A 517 19.40 7.39 -24.60
C SER A 517 18.13 8.25 -24.69
N GLN A 518 16.99 7.73 -24.33
CA GLN A 518 15.68 8.36 -24.54
C GLN A 518 15.11 8.96 -23.25
N LYS A 519 14.54 10.17 -23.36
CA LYS A 519 13.82 10.81 -22.24
C LYS A 519 12.41 10.25 -22.14
N ALA A 520 12.02 9.81 -20.95
CA ALA A 520 10.64 9.46 -20.60
C ALA A 520 10.39 9.91 -19.16
N GLU A 521 9.13 10.09 -18.80
CA GLU A 521 8.80 10.53 -17.45
C GLU A 521 7.71 9.66 -16.83
N VAL A 522 7.88 9.36 -15.55
CA VAL A 522 6.85 8.76 -14.70
C VAL A 522 6.58 9.69 -13.53
N VAL A 523 5.35 10.15 -13.41
CA VAL A 523 4.90 11.04 -12.32
C VAL A 523 3.94 10.27 -11.43
N TYR A 524 4.36 9.97 -10.23
CA TYR A 524 3.52 9.31 -9.26
C TYR A 524 2.43 10.24 -8.76
N ILE A 525 1.18 9.96 -9.09
CA ILE A 525 0.01 10.57 -8.48
C ILE A 525 -0.68 9.49 -7.65
N ARG A 526 -0.73 9.69 -6.35
CA ARG A 526 -1.32 8.72 -5.41
C ARG A 526 -2.82 8.58 -5.66
N ILE A 527 -3.27 7.34 -5.82
CA ILE A 527 -4.70 7.00 -5.89
C ILE A 527 -5.16 6.60 -4.48
N PRO A 528 -6.16 7.30 -3.90
CA PRO A 528 -6.77 6.91 -2.64
C PRO A 528 -7.30 5.48 -2.69
N LYS A 529 -7.23 4.74 -1.58
CA LYS A 529 -7.60 3.31 -1.55
C LYS A 529 -9.02 3.04 -2.06
N GLU A 530 -9.95 3.92 -1.69
CA GLU A 530 -11.36 3.85 -2.09
C GLU A 530 -11.60 4.05 -3.59
N ASN A 531 -10.63 4.66 -4.28
CA ASN A 531 -10.71 4.96 -5.72
C ASN A 531 -9.76 4.09 -6.56
N ARG A 532 -9.03 3.18 -5.93
CA ARG A 532 -8.12 2.26 -6.65
C ARG A 532 -8.94 1.28 -7.50
N PRO A 533 -8.53 1.04 -8.75
CA PRO A 533 -9.08 -0.06 -9.53
C PRO A 533 -8.89 -1.37 -8.75
N ALA A 534 -10.01 -2.04 -8.42
CA ALA A 534 -10.05 -3.08 -7.41
C ALA A 534 -9.21 -4.32 -7.72
N LEU A 535 -8.97 -4.59 -9.00
CA LEU A 535 -8.23 -5.77 -9.46
C LEU A 535 -6.75 -5.51 -9.77
N LEU A 536 -6.27 -4.27 -9.62
CA LEU A 536 -4.84 -4.02 -9.63
C LEU A 536 -4.17 -4.65 -8.40
N PRO A 537 -2.91 -5.09 -8.51
CA PRO A 537 -2.22 -5.63 -7.36
C PRO A 537 -2.04 -4.50 -6.32
N SER A 538 -2.65 -4.71 -5.18
CA SER A 538 -2.48 -3.90 -3.99
C SER A 538 -2.34 -4.85 -2.81
N LEU A 539 -1.53 -4.52 -1.84
CA LEU A 539 -1.50 -5.27 -0.59
C LEU A 539 -2.70 -4.84 0.26
N ARG A 540 -3.23 -5.77 1.04
CA ARG A 540 -4.17 -5.39 2.11
C ARG A 540 -3.52 -4.24 2.84
N GLY A 541 -4.15 -3.08 2.74
CA GLY A 541 -3.62 -1.89 3.37
C GLY A 541 -3.25 -2.22 4.79
N GLY A 542 -2.04 -1.86 5.19
CA GLY A 542 -1.47 -2.24 6.48
C GLY A 542 -2.38 -1.95 7.65
N LYS A 543 -3.46 -2.74 7.78
CA LYS A 543 -3.99 -2.99 9.11
C LYS A 543 -2.78 -3.48 9.86
N PRO A 544 -2.45 -2.91 11.01
CA PRO A 544 -1.46 -3.49 11.88
C PRO A 544 -1.75 -4.99 11.89
N SER A 545 -0.93 -5.81 11.24
CA SER A 545 -1.10 -7.24 11.23
C SER A 545 -0.83 -7.66 12.66
N GLY A 546 -1.92 -7.66 13.48
CA GLY A 546 -1.84 -8.04 14.86
C GLY A 546 -1.45 -9.51 14.89
N ILE A 547 -0.26 -9.79 15.40
CA ILE A 547 0.06 -11.12 15.90
C ILE A 547 -1.06 -11.48 16.88
N PRO A 548 -1.67 -12.67 16.77
CA PRO A 548 -2.80 -13.05 17.61
C PRO A 548 -2.42 -12.92 19.08
N TRP A 549 -3.35 -12.42 19.86
CA TRP A 549 -3.32 -12.20 21.29
C TRP A 549 -2.61 -13.31 22.06
N GLY A 550 -1.38 -13.06 22.47
CA GLY A 550 -0.72 -13.79 23.53
C GLY A 550 -0.67 -12.87 24.76
N GLY A 551 -1.71 -12.85 25.55
CA GLY A 551 -1.70 -12.20 26.84
C GLY A 551 -0.87 -13.03 27.79
N ALA A 552 0.38 -12.68 28.02
CA ALA A 552 1.12 -13.15 29.17
C ALA A 552 0.59 -12.39 30.41
N ARG A 553 -0.07 -13.10 31.30
CA ARG A 553 -0.24 -12.66 32.69
C ARG A 553 1.09 -12.95 33.40
N GLU A 554 1.86 -11.93 33.72
CA GLU A 554 2.88 -12.01 34.76
C GLU A 554 2.34 -11.40 36.05
#